data_349604c3a7753053fe912a28b47dbf56
#
_entry.id   349604c3a7753053fe912a28b47dbf56
#
_cell.length_a   1.000
_cell.length_b   1.000
_cell.length_c   1.000
_cell.angle_alpha   90.00
_cell.angle_beta   90.00
_cell.angle_gamma   90.00
#
_symmetry.space_group_name_H-M   'P 1'
#
loop_
_entity.id
_entity.type
_entity.pdbx_description
1 polymer ?
#
loop_
_entity_poly.entity_id
_entity_poly.type
_entity_poly.pdbx_seq_one_letter_code
_entity_poly.pdbx_strand_id
1 'polypeptide(L)'
;MDGNSKYYEGCGQEGPIRCIFLCEFHHTAGPRITCQVPENYISKDIFDTVSHYIIPKVQLQRCTLTVTLLGSKILGFPVRIDNKKYARNAYYFNLCFVCDAWARTVHLEPLVKKLTEYLLSMELETEWLSKQSMSGDAKALNGLMQQVMQDINSRRMCTLTVGTTTTHLTVVRVNSDPAPVKDHQVPVFLYSRQSFVADQWDLTTNQILPYIDGFNHVSKIAALTDVEISLVRACVQNLVYYGVVTLVPIFQYCAFPITLHNDNASLRSEHSQCIARTYNGMVCLDELCCQGGLTASQLEEQLERDSDVIFIVK
;
A
#
# COMPACT_ATOMS: atom_id res chain seq x y z
N MET A 1 12.32 20.16 2.50
CA MET A 1 11.34 19.34 1.72
C MET A 1 12.17 18.41 0.88
N ASP A 2 12.33 17.21 1.37
CA ASP A 2 13.34 16.28 0.86
C ASP A 2 12.88 15.66 -0.46
N GLY A 3 13.64 15.94 -1.53
CA GLY A 3 13.39 15.45 -2.88
C GLY A 3 13.49 13.93 -3.03
N ASN A 4 13.81 13.21 -1.97
CA ASN A 4 14.00 11.75 -1.95
C ASN A 4 12.70 10.93 -1.71
N SER A 5 11.61 11.56 -1.22
CA SER A 5 10.39 10.82 -0.90
C SER A 5 9.57 10.40 -2.15
N LYS A 6 9.86 10.99 -3.32
CA LYS A 6 9.12 10.73 -4.57
C LYS A 6 9.42 9.37 -5.20
N TYR A 7 10.47 8.68 -4.77
CA TYR A 7 10.92 7.42 -5.38
C TYR A 7 10.65 6.18 -4.54
N TYR A 8 10.13 6.34 -3.31
CA TYR A 8 9.76 5.19 -2.49
C TYR A 8 8.39 4.67 -2.91
N GLU A 9 8.30 3.35 -3.12
CA GLU A 9 7.00 2.67 -3.26
C GLU A 9 6.16 2.96 -2.02
N GLY A 10 4.92 3.40 -2.23
CA GLY A 10 4.01 3.82 -1.15
C GLY A 10 3.86 5.33 -0.97
N CYS A 11 4.78 6.15 -1.47
CA CYS A 11 4.77 7.61 -1.28
C CYS A 11 4.28 8.41 -2.49
N GLY A 12 4.05 7.80 -3.65
CA GLY A 12 3.58 8.46 -4.86
C GLY A 12 2.05 8.48 -5.01
N GLN A 13 1.56 9.34 -5.90
CA GLN A 13 0.18 9.24 -6.37
C GLN A 13 0.06 8.12 -7.40
N GLU A 14 -1.11 7.50 -7.48
CA GLU A 14 -1.41 6.55 -8.53
C GLU A 14 -1.38 7.27 -9.89
N GLY A 15 -0.58 6.74 -10.81
CA GLY A 15 -0.48 7.27 -12.18
C GLY A 15 -1.14 6.33 -13.20
N PRO A 16 -1.46 6.83 -14.40
CA PRO A 16 -2.02 6.01 -15.46
C PRO A 16 -0.94 5.07 -16.05
N ILE A 17 -1.40 3.95 -16.59
CA ILE A 17 -0.56 3.09 -17.43
C ILE A 17 -0.33 3.83 -18.77
N ARG A 18 0.93 4.10 -19.08
CA ARG A 18 1.34 4.81 -20.31
C ARG A 18 1.50 3.88 -21.48
N CYS A 19 2.00 2.66 -21.22
CA CYS A 19 2.21 1.66 -22.27
C CYS A 19 2.08 0.26 -21.66
N ILE A 20 1.60 -0.67 -22.46
CA ILE A 20 1.66 -2.11 -22.17
C ILE A 20 2.44 -2.75 -23.31
N PHE A 21 3.41 -3.58 -22.99
CA PHE A 21 4.14 -4.33 -24.00
C PHE A 21 4.39 -5.77 -23.55
N LEU A 22 4.44 -6.67 -24.54
CA LEU A 22 4.87 -8.05 -24.37
C LEU A 22 6.24 -8.21 -25.00
N CYS A 23 7.17 -8.76 -24.25
CA CYS A 23 8.47 -9.16 -24.77
C CYS A 23 8.68 -10.66 -24.60
N GLU A 24 9.45 -11.22 -25.53
CA GLU A 24 9.82 -12.64 -25.52
C GLU A 24 11.31 -12.82 -25.83
N PHE A 25 11.84 -13.98 -25.47
CA PHE A 25 13.18 -14.38 -25.87
C PHE A 25 13.10 -15.26 -27.12
N HIS A 26 13.42 -14.66 -28.26
CA HIS A 26 13.46 -15.39 -29.52
C HIS A 26 14.77 -16.18 -29.64
N HIS A 27 14.70 -17.41 -30.15
CA HIS A 27 15.84 -18.32 -30.17
C HIS A 27 17.03 -17.87 -31.04
N THR A 28 16.80 -17.06 -32.08
CA THR A 28 17.83 -16.48 -32.96
C THR A 28 18.08 -15.01 -32.69
N ALA A 29 17.03 -14.22 -32.50
CA ALA A 29 17.12 -12.76 -32.37
C ALA A 29 17.39 -12.28 -30.93
N GLY A 30 17.27 -13.17 -29.92
CA GLY A 30 17.39 -12.79 -28.52
C GLY A 30 16.12 -12.10 -27.97
N PRO A 31 16.26 -11.24 -26.95
CA PRO A 31 15.14 -10.49 -26.39
C PRO A 31 14.52 -9.56 -27.44
N ARG A 32 13.20 -9.58 -27.57
CA ARG A 32 12.49 -8.67 -28.48
C ARG A 32 11.12 -8.29 -27.91
N ILE A 33 10.63 -7.11 -28.31
CA ILE A 33 9.22 -6.74 -28.10
C ILE A 33 8.41 -7.39 -29.22
N THR A 34 7.40 -8.18 -28.84
CA THR A 34 6.47 -8.80 -29.78
C THR A 34 5.33 -7.87 -30.12
N CYS A 35 4.88 -7.11 -29.14
CA CYS A 35 3.74 -6.22 -29.26
C CYS A 35 3.85 -5.10 -28.22
N GLN A 36 3.41 -3.89 -28.57
CA GLN A 36 3.32 -2.78 -27.64
C GLN A 36 2.15 -1.85 -27.98
N VAL A 37 1.54 -1.29 -26.95
CA VAL A 37 0.42 -0.36 -27.06
C VAL A 37 0.67 0.82 -26.10
N PRO A 38 0.78 2.06 -26.60
CA PRO A 38 0.77 2.50 -28.01
C PRO A 38 1.98 1.98 -28.83
N GLU A 39 1.81 1.90 -30.13
CA GLU A 39 2.91 1.49 -31.02
C GLU A 39 4.11 2.44 -30.93
N ASN A 40 5.31 1.88 -30.98
CA ASN A 40 6.58 2.62 -30.95
C ASN A 40 6.79 3.50 -29.70
N TYR A 41 6.14 3.19 -28.59
CA TYR A 41 6.34 3.92 -27.32
C TYR A 41 7.74 3.68 -26.75
N ILE A 42 8.20 2.43 -26.76
CA ILE A 42 9.57 2.06 -26.37
C ILE A 42 10.37 1.80 -27.63
N SER A 43 11.43 2.57 -27.85
CA SER A 43 12.36 2.35 -28.94
C SER A 43 13.19 1.08 -28.71
N LYS A 44 13.70 0.50 -29.80
CA LYS A 44 14.55 -0.70 -29.72
C LYS A 44 15.80 -0.45 -28.86
N ASP A 45 16.43 0.71 -28.99
CA ASP A 45 17.65 1.05 -28.26
C ASP A 45 17.41 1.11 -26.75
N ILE A 46 16.26 1.68 -26.34
CA ILE A 46 15.84 1.70 -24.92
C ILE A 46 15.59 0.28 -24.43
N PHE A 47 14.87 -0.53 -25.22
CA PHE A 47 14.57 -1.91 -24.85
C PHE A 47 15.83 -2.76 -24.72
N ASP A 48 16.77 -2.64 -25.64
CA ASP A 48 18.03 -3.39 -25.59
C ASP A 48 18.82 -3.09 -24.31
N THR A 49 18.78 -1.84 -23.84
CA THR A 49 19.42 -1.44 -22.57
C THR A 49 18.78 -2.12 -21.35
N VAL A 50 17.47 -2.30 -21.32
CA VAL A 50 16.72 -2.84 -20.16
C VAL A 50 16.41 -4.33 -20.30
N SER A 51 16.59 -4.93 -21.45
CA SER A 51 16.18 -6.30 -21.78
C SER A 51 16.68 -7.33 -20.77
N HIS A 52 17.91 -7.18 -20.26
CA HIS A 52 18.51 -8.07 -19.27
C HIS A 52 17.79 -8.07 -17.90
N TYR A 53 17.15 -6.95 -17.57
CA TYR A 53 16.34 -6.83 -16.33
C TYR A 53 14.92 -7.32 -16.57
N ILE A 54 14.37 -7.10 -17.76
CA ILE A 54 12.99 -7.45 -18.11
C ILE A 54 12.86 -8.96 -18.35
N ILE A 55 13.85 -9.61 -18.98
CA ILE A 55 13.90 -11.07 -19.15
C ILE A 55 15.05 -11.61 -18.30
N PRO A 56 14.84 -11.75 -16.99
CA PRO A 56 15.87 -12.12 -16.05
C PRO A 56 16.23 -13.61 -16.12
N LYS A 57 17.31 -13.97 -15.43
CA LYS A 57 17.74 -15.37 -15.21
C LYS A 57 16.64 -16.19 -14.51
N VAL A 58 16.74 -17.50 -14.63
CA VAL A 58 15.76 -18.48 -14.13
C VAL A 58 15.33 -18.25 -12.66
N GLN A 59 16.23 -17.76 -11.82
CA GLN A 59 16.01 -17.53 -10.39
C GLN A 59 14.99 -16.44 -10.09
N LEU A 60 14.78 -15.47 -10.99
CA LEU A 60 13.86 -14.34 -10.85
C LEU A 60 12.58 -14.53 -11.68
N GLN A 61 12.34 -15.72 -12.18
CA GLN A 61 11.09 -16.04 -12.89
C GLN A 61 9.92 -16.15 -11.90
N ARG A 62 8.74 -15.75 -12.35
CA ARG A 62 7.50 -15.70 -11.54
C ARG A 62 7.59 -14.77 -10.32
N CYS A 63 8.48 -13.78 -10.37
CA CYS A 63 8.53 -12.70 -9.40
C CYS A 63 8.11 -11.39 -10.07
N THR A 64 7.40 -10.53 -9.36
CA THR A 64 7.10 -9.19 -9.85
C THR A 64 8.40 -8.39 -9.91
N LEU A 65 8.66 -7.78 -11.06
CA LEU A 65 9.84 -6.94 -11.30
C LEU A 65 9.40 -5.49 -11.49
N THR A 66 10.06 -4.59 -10.79
CA THR A 66 9.89 -3.15 -10.99
C THR A 66 11.25 -2.54 -11.34
N VAL A 67 11.36 -1.96 -12.53
CA VAL A 67 12.58 -1.32 -13.02
C VAL A 67 12.28 0.15 -13.31
N THR A 68 12.99 1.06 -12.65
CA THR A 68 12.86 2.49 -12.91
C THR A 68 14.03 2.95 -13.77
N LEU A 69 13.73 3.45 -14.96
CA LEU A 69 14.75 3.92 -15.92
C LEU A 69 14.21 5.06 -16.78
N LEU A 70 15.07 6.05 -17.07
CA LEU A 70 14.80 7.16 -18.00
C LEU A 70 13.44 7.87 -17.76
N GLY A 71 13.11 8.09 -16.48
CA GLY A 71 11.86 8.77 -16.13
C GLY A 71 10.60 7.90 -16.24
N SER A 72 10.75 6.60 -16.51
CA SER A 72 9.67 5.63 -16.59
C SER A 72 9.88 4.49 -15.59
N LYS A 73 8.79 3.93 -15.10
CA LYS A 73 8.77 2.76 -14.22
C LYS A 73 8.13 1.61 -14.99
N ILE A 74 8.88 0.55 -15.19
CA ILE A 74 8.46 -0.66 -15.90
C ILE A 74 8.17 -1.74 -14.87
N LEU A 75 6.95 -2.23 -14.87
CA LEU A 75 6.46 -3.28 -14.00
C LEU A 75 6.19 -4.53 -14.83
N GLY A 76 6.80 -5.66 -14.49
CA GLY A 76 6.67 -6.90 -15.24
C GLY A 76 6.56 -8.14 -14.36
N PHE A 77 6.09 -9.24 -14.97
CA PHE A 77 6.03 -10.56 -14.35
C PHE A 77 6.56 -11.61 -15.33
N PRO A 78 7.89 -11.88 -15.33
CA PRO A 78 8.52 -12.79 -16.26
C PRO A 78 8.11 -14.23 -16.01
N VAL A 79 7.81 -14.95 -17.10
CA VAL A 79 7.39 -16.35 -17.07
C VAL A 79 8.25 -17.19 -18.00
N ARG A 80 8.61 -18.37 -17.50
CA ARG A 80 9.26 -19.43 -18.26
C ARG A 80 8.35 -20.66 -18.31
N ILE A 81 8.18 -21.20 -19.50
CA ILE A 81 7.46 -22.45 -19.76
C ILE A 81 8.45 -23.48 -20.27
N ASP A 82 8.70 -24.53 -19.49
CA ASP A 82 9.56 -25.63 -19.88
C ASP A 82 8.74 -26.67 -20.65
N ASN A 83 8.99 -26.79 -21.96
CA ASN A 83 8.40 -27.79 -22.81
C ASN A 83 9.29 -28.08 -24.03
N LYS A 84 9.42 -29.35 -24.39
CA LYS A 84 10.24 -29.82 -25.53
C LYS A 84 9.75 -29.30 -26.88
N LYS A 85 8.52 -28.83 -26.99
CA LYS A 85 7.96 -28.24 -28.22
C LYS A 85 8.60 -26.92 -28.64
N TYR A 86 9.20 -26.19 -27.68
CA TYR A 86 9.89 -24.92 -27.95
C TYR A 86 11.35 -25.13 -28.37
N ALA A 87 11.87 -24.24 -29.20
CA ALA A 87 13.19 -24.37 -29.86
C ALA A 87 14.37 -24.57 -28.89
N ARG A 88 14.28 -24.09 -27.63
CA ARG A 88 15.30 -24.30 -26.58
C ARG A 88 14.76 -25.08 -25.39
N ASN A 89 13.75 -25.92 -25.62
CA ASN A 89 12.98 -26.60 -24.58
C ASN A 89 12.35 -25.66 -23.55
N ALA A 90 12.32 -24.35 -23.82
CA ALA A 90 11.73 -23.34 -22.95
C ALA A 90 11.26 -22.13 -23.75
N TYR A 91 10.12 -21.58 -23.36
CA TYR A 91 9.58 -20.33 -23.87
C TYR A 91 9.60 -19.29 -22.76
N TYR A 92 10.18 -18.12 -23.04
CA TYR A 92 10.30 -17.01 -22.10
C TYR A 92 9.52 -15.84 -22.62
N PHE A 93 8.62 -15.32 -21.81
CA PHE A 93 7.93 -14.07 -22.08
C PHE A 93 7.73 -13.24 -20.81
N ASN A 94 7.56 -11.96 -20.98
CA ASN A 94 7.21 -11.04 -19.90
C ASN A 94 6.22 -10.00 -20.43
N LEU A 95 5.12 -9.84 -19.70
CA LEU A 95 4.17 -8.77 -19.90
C LEU A 95 4.53 -7.61 -18.98
N CYS A 96 4.71 -6.43 -19.57
CA CYS A 96 5.15 -5.26 -18.83
C CYS A 96 4.18 -4.10 -18.97
N PHE A 97 3.95 -3.41 -17.85
CA PHE A 97 3.27 -2.12 -17.81
C PHE A 97 4.31 -1.02 -17.61
N VAL A 98 4.11 0.10 -18.28
CA VAL A 98 4.96 1.29 -18.16
C VAL A 98 4.16 2.42 -17.56
N CYS A 99 4.66 2.97 -16.48
CA CYS A 99 4.10 4.11 -15.76
C CYS A 99 5.14 5.23 -15.64
N ASP A 100 4.72 6.40 -15.22
CA ASP A 100 5.65 7.48 -14.90
C ASP A 100 6.53 7.09 -13.69
N ALA A 101 7.78 7.54 -13.63
CA ALA A 101 8.73 7.18 -12.55
C ALA A 101 8.24 7.56 -11.14
N TRP A 102 7.45 8.64 -11.04
CA TRP A 102 6.86 9.11 -9.79
C TRP A 102 5.62 8.33 -9.36
N ALA A 103 5.02 7.54 -10.28
CA ALA A 103 3.77 6.85 -10.01
C ALA A 103 3.95 5.70 -9.01
N ARG A 104 2.99 5.57 -8.10
CA ARG A 104 2.85 4.39 -7.25
C ARG A 104 2.30 3.23 -8.08
N THR A 105 2.99 2.10 -8.10
CA THR A 105 2.66 0.96 -8.97
C THR A 105 2.21 -0.30 -8.21
N VAL A 106 2.27 -0.29 -6.89
CA VAL A 106 1.94 -1.45 -6.04
C VAL A 106 0.54 -2.02 -6.35
N HIS A 107 -0.44 -1.16 -6.61
CA HIS A 107 -1.81 -1.57 -6.97
C HIS A 107 -1.92 -2.27 -8.33
N LEU A 108 -0.91 -2.12 -9.21
CA LEU A 108 -0.85 -2.76 -10.52
C LEU A 108 -0.15 -4.13 -10.50
N GLU A 109 0.63 -4.44 -9.45
CA GLU A 109 1.36 -5.71 -9.36
C GLU A 109 0.44 -6.95 -9.44
N PRO A 110 -0.65 -7.04 -8.66
CA PRO A 110 -1.58 -8.16 -8.76
C PRO A 110 -2.23 -8.26 -10.14
N LEU A 111 -2.43 -7.09 -10.79
CA LEU A 111 -3.03 -7.02 -12.12
C LEU A 111 -2.11 -7.59 -13.19
N VAL A 112 -0.83 -7.16 -13.21
CA VAL A 112 0.19 -7.68 -14.13
C VAL A 112 0.36 -9.18 -13.96
N LYS A 113 0.44 -9.66 -12.71
CA LYS A 113 0.54 -11.08 -12.40
C LYS A 113 -0.65 -11.85 -12.95
N LYS A 114 -1.88 -11.42 -12.63
CA LYS A 114 -3.11 -12.10 -13.07
C LYS A 114 -3.26 -12.11 -14.60
N LEU A 115 -2.94 -10.98 -15.25
CA LEU A 115 -2.98 -10.91 -16.71
C LEU A 115 -1.93 -11.82 -17.35
N THR A 116 -0.73 -11.88 -16.79
CA THR A 116 0.33 -12.79 -17.26
C THR A 116 -0.04 -14.26 -17.05
N GLU A 117 -0.65 -14.61 -15.92
CA GLU A 117 -1.16 -15.96 -15.66
C GLU A 117 -2.29 -16.35 -16.62
N TYR A 118 -3.13 -15.40 -17.00
CA TYR A 118 -4.15 -15.60 -18.03
C TYR A 118 -3.53 -15.88 -19.40
N LEU A 119 -2.52 -15.10 -19.80
CA LEU A 119 -1.78 -15.36 -21.04
C LEU A 119 -1.03 -16.70 -21.01
N LEU A 120 -0.51 -17.07 -19.84
CA LEU A 120 0.13 -18.37 -19.61
C LEU A 120 -0.85 -19.54 -19.81
N SER A 121 -2.05 -19.47 -19.24
CA SER A 121 -3.05 -20.53 -19.45
C SER A 121 -3.46 -20.64 -20.91
N MET A 122 -3.64 -19.53 -21.61
CA MET A 122 -3.91 -19.53 -23.05
C MET A 122 -2.78 -20.15 -23.87
N GLU A 123 -1.52 -19.89 -23.50
CA GLU A 123 -0.38 -20.52 -24.17
C GLU A 123 -0.33 -22.03 -23.91
N LEU A 124 -0.61 -22.47 -22.69
CA LEU A 124 -0.61 -23.89 -22.33
C LEU A 124 -1.74 -24.68 -23.01
N GLU A 125 -2.91 -24.08 -23.16
CA GLU A 125 -4.11 -24.72 -23.73
C GLU A 125 -4.12 -24.71 -25.26
N THR A 126 -3.82 -23.55 -25.86
CA THR A 126 -4.03 -23.32 -27.30
C THR A 126 -2.81 -22.91 -28.09
N GLU A 127 -1.65 -22.71 -27.41
CA GLU A 127 -0.43 -22.16 -28.01
C GLU A 127 -0.66 -20.78 -28.64
N TRP A 128 -1.52 -19.99 -28.02
CA TRP A 128 -2.01 -18.75 -28.59
C TRP A 128 -0.90 -17.70 -28.77
N LEU A 129 -0.03 -17.50 -27.75
CA LEU A 129 1.06 -16.53 -27.83
C LEU A 129 2.13 -16.93 -28.86
N SER A 130 2.55 -18.20 -28.84
CA SER A 130 3.58 -18.68 -29.77
C SER A 130 3.10 -18.65 -31.23
N LYS A 131 1.81 -18.95 -31.48
CA LYS A 131 1.23 -18.81 -32.81
C LYS A 131 1.15 -17.36 -33.30
N GLN A 132 0.79 -16.42 -32.42
CA GLN A 132 0.79 -14.98 -32.74
C GLN A 132 2.23 -14.49 -33.05
N SER A 133 3.20 -14.92 -32.26
CA SER A 133 4.61 -14.57 -32.49
C SER A 133 5.16 -15.10 -33.82
N MET A 134 4.76 -16.32 -34.21
CA MET A 134 5.17 -16.94 -35.48
C MET A 134 4.48 -16.33 -36.69
N SER A 135 3.21 -16.01 -36.58
CA SER A 135 2.43 -15.43 -37.70
C SER A 135 2.81 -13.97 -38.00
N GLY A 136 3.46 -13.28 -37.07
CA GLY A 136 3.76 -11.85 -37.15
C GLY A 136 2.51 -10.95 -37.11
N ASP A 137 1.32 -11.52 -36.89
CA ASP A 137 0.06 -10.77 -36.80
C ASP A 137 -0.37 -10.65 -35.34
N ALA A 138 0.16 -9.63 -34.66
CA ALA A 138 -0.15 -9.34 -33.26
C ALA A 138 -1.45 -8.54 -33.06
N LYS A 139 -2.34 -8.45 -34.08
CA LYS A 139 -3.54 -7.60 -34.01
C LYS A 139 -4.48 -7.98 -32.86
N ALA A 140 -4.70 -9.28 -32.65
CA ALA A 140 -5.55 -9.75 -31.56
C ALA A 140 -4.96 -9.42 -30.18
N LEU A 141 -3.65 -9.59 -30.04
CA LEU A 141 -2.92 -9.25 -28.82
C LEU A 141 -2.87 -7.73 -28.58
N ASN A 142 -2.63 -6.93 -29.63
CA ASN A 142 -2.69 -5.47 -29.56
C ASN A 142 -4.09 -4.98 -29.14
N GLY A 143 -5.15 -5.56 -29.71
CA GLY A 143 -6.54 -5.23 -29.34
C GLY A 143 -6.82 -5.52 -27.86
N LEU A 144 -6.37 -6.68 -27.37
CA LEU A 144 -6.51 -7.07 -25.97
C LEU A 144 -5.76 -6.11 -25.04
N MET A 145 -4.51 -5.77 -25.35
CA MET A 145 -3.71 -4.84 -24.55
C MET A 145 -4.28 -3.42 -24.58
N GLN A 146 -4.80 -2.98 -25.72
CA GLN A 146 -5.46 -1.68 -25.85
C GLN A 146 -6.71 -1.61 -24.99
N GLN A 147 -7.53 -2.66 -24.99
CA GLN A 147 -8.71 -2.76 -24.13
C GLN A 147 -8.31 -2.70 -22.65
N VAL A 148 -7.32 -3.49 -22.24
CA VAL A 148 -6.82 -3.47 -20.84
C VAL A 148 -6.38 -2.07 -20.45
N MET A 149 -5.55 -1.43 -21.26
CA MET A 149 -5.02 -0.10 -20.96
C MET A 149 -6.14 0.95 -20.83
N GLN A 150 -7.11 0.94 -21.73
CA GLN A 150 -8.23 1.88 -21.71
C GLN A 150 -9.17 1.65 -20.53
N ASP A 151 -9.58 0.40 -20.28
CA ASP A 151 -10.51 0.06 -19.23
C ASP A 151 -9.91 0.25 -17.84
N ILE A 152 -8.66 -0.14 -17.63
CA ILE A 152 -7.97 0.03 -16.34
C ILE A 152 -7.75 1.51 -16.03
N ASN A 153 -7.31 2.31 -17.00
CA ASN A 153 -7.10 3.73 -16.80
C ASN A 153 -8.41 4.51 -16.57
N SER A 154 -9.52 4.08 -17.18
CA SER A 154 -10.81 4.78 -17.09
C SER A 154 -11.70 4.26 -15.96
N ARG A 155 -11.86 2.93 -15.85
CA ARG A 155 -12.84 2.28 -14.97
C ARG A 155 -12.23 1.50 -13.83
N ARG A 156 -10.90 1.32 -13.82
CA ARG A 156 -10.16 0.46 -12.87
C ARG A 156 -10.59 -1.01 -12.88
N MET A 157 -11.33 -1.43 -13.88
CA MET A 157 -11.74 -2.80 -14.08
C MET A 157 -11.79 -3.11 -15.58
N CYS A 158 -11.47 -4.34 -15.94
CA CYS A 158 -11.52 -4.83 -17.31
C CYS A 158 -12.00 -6.28 -17.32
N THR A 159 -12.87 -6.61 -18.26
CA THR A 159 -13.29 -8.00 -18.51
C THR A 159 -12.76 -8.43 -19.86
N LEU A 160 -11.93 -9.44 -19.85
CA LEU A 160 -11.31 -10.00 -21.05
C LEU A 160 -11.96 -11.33 -21.37
N THR A 161 -12.36 -11.49 -22.62
CA THR A 161 -12.86 -12.77 -23.14
C THR A 161 -12.08 -13.12 -24.40
N VAL A 162 -11.38 -14.24 -24.36
CA VAL A 162 -10.67 -14.79 -25.52
C VAL A 162 -11.13 -16.25 -25.69
N GLY A 163 -11.78 -16.54 -26.80
CA GLY A 163 -12.40 -17.85 -27.01
C GLY A 163 -13.49 -18.13 -25.97
N THR A 164 -13.31 -19.20 -25.20
CA THR A 164 -14.21 -19.63 -24.13
C THR A 164 -13.81 -19.13 -22.75
N THR A 165 -12.62 -18.55 -22.61
CA THR A 165 -12.06 -18.14 -21.30
C THR A 165 -12.33 -16.66 -21.04
N THR A 166 -12.97 -16.38 -19.90
CA THR A 166 -13.23 -15.01 -19.44
C THR A 166 -12.46 -14.73 -18.16
N THR A 167 -11.77 -13.60 -18.12
CA THR A 167 -11.03 -13.12 -16.94
C THR A 167 -11.47 -11.72 -16.56
N HIS A 168 -11.71 -11.51 -15.27
CA HIS A 168 -12.03 -10.21 -14.70
C HIS A 168 -10.79 -9.66 -14.01
N LEU A 169 -10.38 -8.48 -14.42
CA LEU A 169 -9.27 -7.72 -13.85
C LEU A 169 -9.83 -6.53 -13.10
N THR A 170 -9.42 -6.33 -11.86
CA THR A 170 -9.83 -5.20 -11.03
C THR A 170 -8.62 -4.64 -10.32
N VAL A 171 -8.46 -3.32 -10.36
CA VAL A 171 -7.40 -2.63 -9.62
C VAL A 171 -7.82 -2.56 -8.15
N VAL A 172 -7.05 -3.22 -7.29
CA VAL A 172 -7.26 -3.18 -5.85
C VAL A 172 -6.66 -1.88 -5.30
N ARG A 173 -7.42 -1.15 -4.49
CA ARG A 173 -6.87 0.00 -3.78
C ARG A 173 -5.88 -0.49 -2.73
N VAL A 174 -4.67 0.01 -2.80
CA VAL A 174 -3.63 -0.25 -1.79
C VAL A 174 -3.48 1.01 -0.97
N ASN A 175 -3.80 0.93 0.31
CA ASN A 175 -3.57 2.03 1.25
C ASN A 175 -2.06 2.21 1.48
N SER A 176 -1.65 3.40 1.94
CA SER A 176 -0.28 3.58 2.41
C SER A 176 -0.05 2.73 3.67
N ASP A 177 1.18 2.26 3.85
CA ASP A 177 1.52 1.53 5.06
C ASP A 177 1.28 2.42 6.29
N PRO A 178 0.57 1.93 7.30
CA PRO A 178 0.35 2.69 8.51
C PRO A 178 1.66 2.89 9.28
N ALA A 179 1.74 3.95 10.06
CA ALA A 179 2.86 4.19 10.95
C ALA A 179 3.07 2.99 11.90
N PRO A 180 4.31 2.70 12.30
CA PRO A 180 4.59 1.63 13.26
C PRO A 180 3.79 1.80 14.54
N VAL A 181 3.16 0.73 14.99
CA VAL A 181 2.34 0.71 16.20
C VAL A 181 3.25 0.72 17.44
N LYS A 182 2.94 1.61 18.38
CA LYS A 182 3.67 1.74 19.65
C LYS A 182 2.94 1.00 20.77
N ASP A 183 3.68 0.54 21.78
CA ASP A 183 3.17 -0.30 22.87
C ASP A 183 2.12 0.38 23.75
N HIS A 184 2.19 1.70 23.86
CA HIS A 184 1.30 2.51 24.66
C HIS A 184 0.06 2.99 23.91
N GLN A 185 -0.05 2.75 22.60
CA GLN A 185 -1.22 3.15 21.83
C GLN A 185 -2.41 2.24 22.11
N VAL A 186 -3.60 2.82 22.09
CA VAL A 186 -4.86 2.13 22.34
C VAL A 186 -5.60 1.94 21.01
N PRO A 187 -5.84 0.70 20.58
CA PRO A 187 -6.65 0.43 19.40
C PRO A 187 -8.13 0.60 19.70
N VAL A 188 -8.85 1.33 18.83
CA VAL A 188 -10.29 1.59 18.94
C VAL A 188 -10.97 1.20 17.64
N PHE A 189 -12.06 0.44 17.70
CA PHE A 189 -12.83 0.07 16.51
C PHE A 189 -13.47 1.30 15.87
N LEU A 190 -13.36 1.41 14.54
CA LEU A 190 -14.03 2.44 13.75
C LEU A 190 -15.50 2.10 13.48
N TYR A 191 -15.83 0.81 13.47
CA TYR A 191 -17.17 0.30 13.22
C TYR A 191 -17.60 -0.65 14.34
N SER A 192 -18.88 -0.95 14.39
CA SER A 192 -19.40 -1.93 15.36
C SER A 192 -18.69 -3.28 15.20
N ARG A 193 -18.21 -3.84 16.32
CA ARG A 193 -17.55 -5.15 16.37
C ARG A 193 -18.40 -6.26 15.74
N GLN A 194 -19.72 -6.15 15.80
CA GLN A 194 -20.65 -7.13 15.24
C GLN A 194 -20.64 -7.20 13.71
N SER A 195 -20.11 -6.15 13.04
CA SER A 195 -19.98 -6.12 11.58
C SER A 195 -18.78 -6.91 11.05
N PHE A 196 -17.90 -7.41 11.95
CA PHE A 196 -16.72 -8.18 11.57
C PHE A 196 -16.99 -9.65 11.45
N VAL A 197 -16.67 -10.20 10.28
CA VAL A 197 -16.68 -11.66 10.06
C VAL A 197 -15.33 -12.20 10.52
N ALA A 198 -15.32 -12.84 11.70
CA ALA A 198 -14.10 -13.37 12.33
C ALA A 198 -13.40 -14.45 11.48
N ASP A 199 -14.12 -15.16 10.63
CA ASP A 199 -13.61 -16.30 9.84
C ASP A 199 -12.57 -15.90 8.78
N GLN A 200 -12.44 -14.60 8.49
CA GLN A 200 -11.50 -14.09 7.47
C GLN A 200 -10.14 -13.69 8.03
N TRP A 201 -9.98 -13.68 9.35
CA TRP A 201 -8.77 -13.24 10.02
C TRP A 201 -7.93 -14.44 10.49
N ASP A 202 -6.62 -14.20 10.62
CA ASP A 202 -5.70 -15.17 11.18
C ASP A 202 -5.99 -15.46 12.67
N LEU A 203 -5.50 -16.59 13.16
CA LEU A 203 -5.74 -17.05 14.53
C LEU A 203 -5.34 -16.01 15.58
N THR A 204 -4.17 -15.38 15.40
CA THR A 204 -3.63 -14.40 16.34
C THR A 204 -4.50 -13.16 16.41
N THR A 205 -4.94 -12.64 15.24
CA THR A 205 -5.87 -11.51 15.16
C THR A 205 -7.18 -11.84 15.87
N ASN A 206 -7.76 -13.03 15.63
CA ASN A 206 -8.97 -13.47 16.32
C ASN A 206 -8.80 -13.56 17.83
N GLN A 207 -7.62 -13.95 18.31
CA GLN A 207 -7.30 -14.04 19.73
C GLN A 207 -7.24 -12.66 20.40
N ILE A 208 -6.74 -11.63 19.71
CA ILE A 208 -6.62 -10.27 20.27
C ILE A 208 -7.89 -9.43 20.15
N LEU A 209 -8.75 -9.68 19.12
CA LEU A 209 -9.97 -8.91 18.87
C LEU A 209 -10.87 -8.73 20.11
N PRO A 210 -11.09 -9.75 21.00
CA PRO A 210 -11.90 -9.59 22.20
C PRO A 210 -11.39 -8.54 23.18
N TYR A 211 -10.08 -8.30 23.20
CA TYR A 211 -9.42 -7.42 24.15
C TYR A 211 -9.24 -5.99 23.63
N ILE A 212 -9.63 -5.73 22.38
CA ILE A 212 -9.71 -4.39 21.82
C ILE A 212 -11.04 -3.78 22.29
N ASP A 213 -10.99 -3.03 23.36
CA ASP A 213 -12.15 -2.41 24.02
C ASP A 213 -12.10 -0.87 23.99
N GLY A 214 -11.03 -0.28 23.44
CA GLY A 214 -10.79 1.16 23.44
C GLY A 214 -10.12 1.70 24.69
N PHE A 215 -9.77 0.83 25.66
CA PHE A 215 -9.08 1.20 26.92
C PHE A 215 -7.75 0.47 27.09
N ASN A 216 -7.65 -0.76 26.58
CA ASN A 216 -6.44 -1.55 26.69
C ASN A 216 -5.43 -1.10 25.63
N HIS A 217 -4.23 -0.70 26.08
CA HIS A 217 -3.12 -0.43 25.19
C HIS A 217 -2.46 -1.72 24.69
N VAL A 218 -1.68 -1.63 23.60
CA VAL A 218 -1.09 -2.78 22.90
C VAL A 218 -0.32 -3.70 23.85
N SER A 219 0.53 -3.15 24.73
CA SER A 219 1.28 -3.96 25.70
C SER A 219 0.37 -4.70 26.70
N LYS A 220 -0.74 -4.08 27.13
CA LYS A 220 -1.72 -4.74 28.00
C LYS A 220 -2.48 -5.84 27.28
N ILE A 221 -2.85 -5.62 26.01
CA ILE A 221 -3.47 -6.65 25.17
C ILE A 221 -2.54 -7.85 25.04
N ALA A 222 -1.23 -7.64 24.79
CA ALA A 222 -0.24 -8.71 24.71
C ALA A 222 -0.20 -9.54 26.02
N ALA A 223 -0.18 -8.88 27.17
CA ALA A 223 -0.17 -9.54 28.47
C ALA A 223 -1.47 -10.34 28.76
N LEU A 224 -2.64 -9.81 28.35
CA LEU A 224 -3.93 -10.47 28.55
C LEU A 224 -4.16 -11.66 27.63
N THR A 225 -3.57 -11.64 26.44
CA THR A 225 -3.74 -12.69 25.42
C THR A 225 -2.65 -13.74 25.46
N ASP A 226 -1.59 -13.52 26.25
CA ASP A 226 -0.37 -14.34 26.27
C ASP A 226 0.27 -14.48 24.87
N VAL A 227 0.22 -13.40 24.08
CA VAL A 227 0.79 -13.31 22.73
C VAL A 227 2.00 -12.38 22.76
N GLU A 228 3.04 -12.73 22.00
CA GLU A 228 4.23 -11.90 21.89
C GLU A 228 3.88 -10.49 21.37
N ILE A 229 4.43 -9.46 22.00
CA ILE A 229 4.11 -8.06 21.72
C ILE A 229 4.40 -7.65 20.27
N SER A 230 5.41 -8.25 19.63
CA SER A 230 5.73 -8.02 18.20
C SER A 230 4.61 -8.50 17.29
N LEU A 231 3.99 -9.64 17.60
CA LEU A 231 2.85 -10.19 16.86
C LEU A 231 1.60 -9.33 17.09
N VAL A 232 1.35 -8.90 18.30
CA VAL A 232 0.22 -8.01 18.61
C VAL A 232 0.34 -6.69 17.86
N ARG A 233 1.55 -6.09 17.82
CA ARG A 233 1.80 -4.88 16.99
C ARG A 233 1.51 -5.13 15.52
N ALA A 234 1.98 -6.24 14.96
CA ALA A 234 1.76 -6.58 13.56
C ALA A 234 0.26 -6.79 13.27
N CYS A 235 -0.47 -7.49 14.12
CA CYS A 235 -1.92 -7.67 14.00
C CYS A 235 -2.68 -6.35 14.08
N VAL A 236 -2.35 -5.50 15.06
CA VAL A 236 -2.97 -4.16 15.19
C VAL A 236 -2.64 -3.29 13.99
N GLN A 237 -1.39 -3.34 13.48
CA GLN A 237 -0.99 -2.61 12.27
C GLN A 237 -1.79 -3.06 11.04
N ASN A 238 -2.03 -4.36 10.89
CA ASN A 238 -2.89 -4.89 9.84
C ASN A 238 -4.35 -4.39 9.99
N LEU A 239 -4.89 -4.40 11.20
CA LEU A 239 -6.23 -3.87 11.45
C LEU A 239 -6.35 -2.37 11.12
N VAL A 240 -5.30 -1.60 11.39
CA VAL A 240 -5.22 -0.17 10.99
C VAL A 240 -5.15 -0.04 9.47
N TYR A 241 -4.35 -0.86 8.80
CA TYR A 241 -4.23 -0.87 7.33
C TYR A 241 -5.57 -1.10 6.64
N TYR A 242 -6.37 -2.04 7.15
CA TYR A 242 -7.70 -2.34 6.62
C TYR A 242 -8.80 -1.37 7.09
N GLY A 243 -8.45 -0.37 7.91
CA GLY A 243 -9.41 0.62 8.41
C GLY A 243 -10.44 0.04 9.38
N VAL A 244 -10.08 -1.04 10.08
CA VAL A 244 -10.91 -1.68 11.11
C VAL A 244 -10.80 -0.95 12.43
N VAL A 245 -9.56 -0.54 12.75
CA VAL A 245 -9.17 0.06 14.00
C VAL A 245 -8.42 1.35 13.73
N THR A 246 -8.59 2.33 14.59
CA THR A 246 -7.72 3.50 14.68
C THR A 246 -6.91 3.45 15.98
N LEU A 247 -5.75 4.12 15.99
CA LEU A 247 -4.89 4.21 17.15
C LEU A 247 -5.07 5.55 17.83
N VAL A 248 -5.27 5.52 19.13
CA VAL A 248 -5.33 6.69 20.00
C VAL A 248 -4.17 6.63 21.00
N PRO A 249 -3.61 7.78 21.41
CA PRO A 249 -2.61 7.79 22.45
C PRO A 249 -3.19 7.26 23.76
N ILE A 250 -2.32 6.79 24.66
CA ILE A 250 -2.75 6.32 25.96
C ILE A 250 -3.39 7.47 26.74
N PHE A 251 -4.51 7.18 27.38
CA PHE A 251 -5.35 8.20 27.95
C PHE A 251 -4.82 8.81 29.22
N GLN A 252 -4.63 10.10 29.22
CA GLN A 252 -4.67 10.95 30.40
C GLN A 252 -5.96 11.77 30.47
N TYR A 253 -7.05 11.26 29.91
CA TYR A 253 -8.33 12.01 29.81
C TYR A 253 -9.03 12.19 31.12
N CYS A 254 -8.59 11.51 32.17
CA CYS A 254 -9.21 11.63 33.46
C CYS A 254 -8.88 12.97 34.12
N ALA A 255 -7.91 13.73 33.64
CA ALA A 255 -7.48 14.95 34.27
C ALA A 255 -7.87 16.18 33.43
N PHE A 256 -8.77 16.98 33.99
CA PHE A 256 -9.28 18.22 33.39
C PHE A 256 -8.87 19.40 34.27
N PRO A 257 -8.00 20.32 33.82
CA PRO A 257 -7.60 21.48 34.59
C PRO A 257 -8.71 22.53 34.63
N ILE A 258 -8.93 23.10 35.82
CA ILE A 258 -9.84 24.23 36.06
C ILE A 258 -9.11 25.30 36.82
N THR A 259 -9.23 26.55 36.41
CA THR A 259 -8.76 27.72 37.16
C THR A 259 -9.80 28.16 38.18
N LEU A 260 -9.38 28.32 39.45
CA LEU A 260 -10.24 28.77 40.51
C LEU A 260 -10.48 30.28 40.53
N HIS A 261 -9.55 31.06 39.98
CA HIS A 261 -9.64 32.53 39.90
C HIS A 261 -9.12 33.10 38.58
N ASN A 262 -9.88 34.06 38.03
CA ASN A 262 -9.56 34.71 36.77
C ASN A 262 -8.65 35.95 36.86
N ASP A 263 -8.27 36.39 38.10
CA ASP A 263 -7.72 37.73 38.33
C ASP A 263 -6.21 37.90 38.08
N ASN A 264 -5.45 36.82 37.91
CA ASN A 264 -4.00 36.86 37.72
C ASN A 264 -3.50 36.74 36.26
N ALA A 265 -4.37 36.96 35.29
CA ALA A 265 -4.05 36.78 33.85
C ALA A 265 -2.95 37.75 33.34
N SER A 266 -2.66 38.84 34.07
CA SER A 266 -1.71 39.87 33.62
C SER A 266 -0.22 39.57 33.85
N LEU A 267 0.11 38.54 34.61
CA LEU A 267 1.51 38.17 34.93
C LEU A 267 2.05 37.01 34.09
N ARG A 268 1.24 36.41 33.23
CA ARG A 268 1.62 35.27 32.40
C ARG A 268 2.08 35.72 31.01
N SER A 269 3.02 35.00 30.39
CA SER A 269 3.40 35.24 28.99
C SER A 269 2.17 35.08 28.08
N GLU A 270 2.13 35.77 26.94
CA GLU A 270 0.98 35.71 26.01
C GLU A 270 0.62 34.28 25.62
N HIS A 271 1.62 33.41 25.44
CA HIS A 271 1.41 32.00 25.11
C HIS A 271 0.77 31.21 26.28
N SER A 272 1.25 31.44 27.52
CA SER A 272 0.65 30.86 28.72
C SER A 272 -0.77 31.38 29.01
N GLN A 273 -1.09 32.63 28.62
CA GLN A 273 -2.42 33.19 28.76
C GLN A 273 -3.42 32.53 27.81
N CYS A 274 -3.01 32.19 26.57
CA CYS A 274 -3.88 31.50 25.62
C CYS A 274 -4.26 30.10 26.13
N ILE A 275 -3.28 29.36 26.69
CA ILE A 275 -3.52 28.03 27.22
C ILE A 275 -4.32 28.08 28.52
N ALA A 276 -4.07 29.02 29.41
CA ALA A 276 -4.79 29.19 30.65
C ALA A 276 -6.30 29.49 30.47
N ARG A 277 -6.68 30.14 29.36
CA ARG A 277 -8.10 30.36 28.99
C ARG A 277 -8.85 29.06 28.67
N THR A 278 -8.15 27.99 28.35
CA THR A 278 -8.73 26.68 28.04
C THR A 278 -8.91 25.79 29.30
N TYR A 279 -8.44 26.24 30.47
CA TYR A 279 -8.62 25.52 31.74
C TYR A 279 -10.03 25.68 32.31
N ASN A 280 -10.99 25.18 31.57
CA ASN A 280 -12.43 25.30 31.88
C ASN A 280 -13.06 23.97 32.35
N GLY A 281 -12.24 22.92 32.54
CA GLY A 281 -12.70 21.58 32.90
C GLY A 281 -13.42 20.82 31.77
N MET A 282 -13.36 21.34 30.54
CA MET A 282 -13.95 20.69 29.37
C MET A 282 -12.90 20.06 28.45
N VAL A 283 -11.66 20.52 28.54
CA VAL A 283 -10.53 20.11 27.71
C VAL A 283 -9.60 19.26 28.57
N CYS A 284 -9.21 18.09 28.08
CA CYS A 284 -8.29 17.19 28.76
C CYS A 284 -6.82 17.62 28.59
N LEU A 285 -5.92 17.09 29.43
CA LEU A 285 -4.49 17.40 29.38
C LEU A 285 -3.85 17.09 28.02
N ASP A 286 -4.23 15.98 27.37
CA ASP A 286 -3.69 15.61 26.08
C ASP A 286 -4.09 16.59 24.98
N GLU A 287 -5.32 17.07 25.01
CA GLU A 287 -5.81 18.07 24.08
C GLU A 287 -5.10 19.42 24.26
N LEU A 288 -4.82 19.80 25.52
CA LEU A 288 -4.03 20.96 25.84
C LEU A 288 -2.59 20.86 25.36
N CYS A 289 -1.95 19.69 25.50
CA CYS A 289 -0.63 19.42 24.94
C CYS A 289 -0.62 19.61 23.42
N CYS A 290 -1.62 19.05 22.72
CA CYS A 290 -1.75 19.17 21.27
C CYS A 290 -1.98 20.62 20.82
N GLN A 291 -2.87 21.34 21.50
CA GLN A 291 -3.18 22.76 21.18
C GLN A 291 -2.00 23.68 21.49
N GLY A 292 -1.30 23.44 22.60
CA GLY A 292 -0.15 24.23 23.04
C GLY A 292 1.17 23.86 22.37
N GLY A 293 1.23 22.72 21.66
CA GLY A 293 2.51 22.20 21.13
C GLY A 293 3.51 21.84 22.24
N LEU A 294 3.02 21.50 23.43
CA LEU A 294 3.81 21.18 24.62
C LEU A 294 3.90 19.67 24.83
N THR A 295 5.00 19.23 25.42
CA THR A 295 5.06 17.87 25.95
C THR A 295 4.29 17.76 27.26
N ALA A 296 3.83 16.54 27.62
CA ALA A 296 3.11 16.32 28.89
C ALA A 296 3.91 16.82 30.09
N SER A 297 5.22 16.54 30.14
CA SER A 297 6.11 17.00 31.22
C SER A 297 6.21 18.53 31.31
N GLN A 298 6.24 19.22 30.16
CA GLN A 298 6.27 20.70 30.14
C GLN A 298 4.95 21.29 30.61
N LEU A 299 3.84 20.68 30.24
CA LEU A 299 2.52 21.10 30.70
C LEU A 299 2.34 20.84 32.19
N GLU A 300 2.74 19.67 32.71
CA GLU A 300 2.74 19.34 34.12
C GLU A 300 3.58 20.34 34.94
N GLU A 301 4.79 20.65 34.52
CA GLU A 301 5.65 21.63 35.18
C GLU A 301 5.03 23.04 35.19
N GLN A 302 4.33 23.44 34.14
CA GLN A 302 3.60 24.70 34.11
C GLN A 302 2.42 24.72 35.07
N LEU A 303 1.67 23.61 35.13
CA LEU A 303 0.50 23.50 36.02
C LEU A 303 0.89 23.38 37.48
N GLU A 304 1.99 22.71 37.83
CA GLU A 304 2.51 22.64 39.20
C GLU A 304 2.97 24.00 39.76
N ARG A 305 3.41 24.89 38.87
CA ARG A 305 3.79 26.26 39.23
C ARG A 305 2.58 27.18 39.46
N ASP A 306 1.41 26.77 39.03
CA ASP A 306 0.20 27.58 39.07
C ASP A 306 -0.72 27.07 40.18
N SER A 307 -0.70 27.77 41.33
CA SER A 307 -1.49 27.42 42.51
C SER A 307 -3.01 27.55 42.33
N ASP A 308 -3.44 28.23 41.24
CA ASP A 308 -4.85 28.51 40.99
C ASP A 308 -5.52 27.43 40.11
N VAL A 309 -4.75 26.44 39.68
CA VAL A 309 -5.27 25.32 38.83
C VAL A 309 -5.49 24.09 39.70
N ILE A 310 -6.68 23.53 39.59
CA ILE A 310 -7.02 22.23 40.16
C ILE A 310 -7.39 21.25 39.06
N PHE A 311 -7.17 19.96 39.31
CA PHE A 311 -7.54 18.91 38.39
C PHE A 311 -8.84 18.25 38.84
N ILE A 312 -9.76 18.13 37.91
CA ILE A 312 -10.94 17.27 38.06
C ILE A 312 -10.65 15.97 37.32
N VAL A 313 -10.81 14.85 38.01
CA VAL A 313 -10.76 13.51 37.44
C VAL A 313 -12.19 13.09 37.11
N LYS A 314 -12.46 12.77 35.86
CA LYS A 314 -13.75 12.26 35.38
C LYS A 314 -13.66 10.78 35.01
#